data_1c3e1a7c6dd44c3e9427cbe85325e80b
#
_entry.id   1c3e1a7c6dd44c3e9427cbe85325e80b
#
_cell.length_a   1.000
_cell.length_b   1.000
_cell.length_c   1.000
_cell.angle_alpha   90.00
_cell.angle_beta   90.00
_cell.angle_gamma   90.00
#
_symmetry.space_group_name_H-M   'P 1'
#
loop_
_entity.id
_entity.type
_entity.pdbx_description
1 polymer ?
#
loop_
_entity_poly.entity_id
_entity_poly.type
_entity_poly.pdbx_seq_one_letter_code
_entity_poly.pdbx_strand_id
1 'polypeptide(L)'
;LVKTLLTLLPENDEALTLDRERLSKVKRARAAEAQRIFAENAPRWDELRQLYVPESEVELALKGLFSDMHVNDFLDIGTGTGRILDLMADHIARGVGIDLSRAMLAVARVNLQRPGASNCQVRHGDMYKMPFATKSFDAVSIHMVLHYSDDPASVLVEAGRVLRPGGRMAVVDFERHDLEFLRTEHAHRRLGFTDSEMRDWFKGAGLECETSVRLEGEELTVVLWGVRRSMDTAHRQGLPFSREAQA
;
A
#
# COMPACT_ATOMS: atom_id res chain seq x y z
N LEU A 1 -2.12 -14.91 -23.61
CA LEU A 1 -3.18 -15.71 -24.23
C LEU A 1 -4.55 -15.44 -23.56
N VAL A 2 -4.74 -15.67 -22.24
CA VAL A 2 -6.03 -15.48 -21.55
C VAL A 2 -6.54 -14.03 -21.68
N LYS A 3 -5.69 -13.02 -21.43
CA LYS A 3 -6.07 -11.60 -21.59
C LYS A 3 -6.51 -11.31 -23.04
N THR A 4 -5.82 -11.86 -24.04
CA THR A 4 -6.16 -11.68 -25.46
C THR A 4 -7.47 -12.37 -25.82
N LEU A 5 -7.77 -13.53 -25.24
CA LEU A 5 -9.06 -14.19 -25.42
C LEU A 5 -10.22 -13.42 -24.79
N LEU A 6 -10.00 -12.82 -23.61
CA LEU A 6 -11.00 -11.99 -22.94
C LEU A 6 -11.37 -10.72 -23.73
N THR A 7 -10.44 -10.16 -24.52
CA THR A 7 -10.74 -9.00 -25.40
C THR A 7 -11.58 -9.36 -26.62
N LEU A 8 -11.74 -10.64 -26.93
CA LEU A 8 -12.59 -11.13 -28.04
C LEU A 8 -14.04 -11.37 -27.60
N LEU A 9 -14.33 -11.30 -26.30
CA LEU A 9 -15.70 -11.46 -25.80
C LEU A 9 -16.51 -10.19 -26.09
N PRO A 10 -17.77 -10.32 -26.55
CA PRO A 10 -18.64 -9.17 -26.77
C PRO A 10 -18.81 -8.36 -25.48
N GLU A 11 -18.69 -7.03 -25.56
CA GLU A 11 -18.83 -6.16 -24.38
C GLU A 11 -20.22 -6.25 -23.74
N ASN A 12 -21.25 -6.61 -24.52
CA ASN A 12 -22.65 -6.69 -24.13
C ASN A 12 -23.16 -8.13 -23.97
N ASP A 13 -22.28 -9.09 -23.67
CA ASP A 13 -22.71 -10.46 -23.37
C ASP A 13 -23.50 -10.50 -22.05
N GLU A 14 -24.72 -11.02 -22.10
CA GLU A 14 -25.63 -11.07 -20.94
C GLU A 14 -25.08 -11.96 -19.81
N ALA A 15 -24.44 -13.08 -20.14
CA ALA A 15 -23.82 -13.97 -19.14
C ALA A 15 -22.65 -13.27 -18.43
N LEU A 16 -21.81 -12.56 -19.17
CA LEU A 16 -20.71 -11.78 -18.61
C LEU A 16 -21.22 -10.63 -17.73
N THR A 17 -22.31 -9.99 -18.12
CA THR A 17 -22.94 -8.92 -17.32
C THR A 17 -23.47 -9.46 -16.01
N LEU A 18 -24.20 -10.58 -16.04
CA LEU A 18 -24.67 -11.27 -14.84
C LEU A 18 -23.53 -11.73 -13.93
N ASP A 19 -22.46 -12.26 -14.48
CA ASP A 19 -21.30 -12.68 -13.70
C ASP A 19 -20.55 -11.50 -13.07
N ARG A 20 -20.43 -10.35 -13.77
CA ARG A 20 -19.90 -9.11 -13.20
C ARG A 20 -20.76 -8.59 -12.05
N GLU A 21 -22.09 -8.66 -12.18
CA GLU A 21 -23.01 -8.28 -11.09
C GLU A 21 -22.88 -9.21 -9.89
N ARG A 22 -22.81 -10.53 -10.10
CA ARG A 22 -22.59 -11.52 -9.04
C ARG A 22 -21.27 -11.30 -8.33
N LEU A 23 -20.18 -11.11 -9.08
CA LEU A 23 -18.86 -10.79 -8.56
C LEU A 23 -18.89 -9.49 -7.72
N SER A 24 -19.57 -8.46 -8.23
CA SER A 24 -19.74 -7.19 -7.52
C SER A 24 -20.50 -7.36 -6.20
N LYS A 25 -21.55 -8.19 -6.17
CA LYS A 25 -22.29 -8.52 -4.93
C LYS A 25 -21.38 -9.23 -3.91
N VAL A 26 -20.63 -10.24 -4.35
CA VAL A 26 -19.70 -10.97 -3.48
C VAL A 26 -18.62 -10.05 -2.92
N LYS A 27 -18.00 -9.21 -3.76
CA LYS A 27 -17.00 -8.23 -3.33
C LYS A 27 -17.56 -7.26 -2.30
N ARG A 28 -18.78 -6.72 -2.53
CA ARG A 28 -19.45 -5.81 -1.58
C ARG A 28 -19.76 -6.48 -0.24
N ALA A 29 -20.30 -7.71 -0.26
CA ALA A 29 -20.60 -8.45 0.96
C ALA A 29 -19.32 -8.71 1.79
N ARG A 30 -18.25 -9.11 1.14
CA ARG A 30 -16.96 -9.32 1.78
C ARG A 30 -16.37 -8.02 2.34
N ALA A 31 -16.45 -6.91 1.60
CA ALA A 31 -15.99 -5.60 2.08
C ALA A 31 -16.79 -5.14 3.30
N ALA A 32 -18.11 -5.35 3.31
CA ALA A 32 -18.95 -5.04 4.46
C ALA A 32 -18.58 -5.86 5.70
N GLU A 33 -18.27 -7.14 5.53
CA GLU A 33 -17.82 -8.01 6.63
C GLU A 33 -16.46 -7.56 7.18
N ALA A 34 -15.50 -7.25 6.33
CA ALA A 34 -14.21 -6.68 6.78
C ALA A 34 -14.42 -5.37 7.54
N GLN A 35 -15.29 -4.47 7.05
CA GLN A 35 -15.59 -3.22 7.74
C GLN A 35 -16.25 -3.45 9.12
N ARG A 36 -17.09 -4.49 9.26
CA ARG A 36 -17.70 -4.87 10.55
C ARG A 36 -16.61 -5.32 11.53
N ILE A 37 -15.71 -6.22 11.10
CA ILE A 37 -14.58 -6.70 11.91
C ILE A 37 -13.70 -5.54 12.34
N PHE A 38 -13.36 -4.63 11.43
CA PHE A 38 -12.56 -3.45 11.74
C PHE A 38 -13.27 -2.52 12.72
N ALA A 39 -14.57 -2.30 12.58
CA ALA A 39 -15.33 -1.44 13.50
C ALA A 39 -15.39 -2.03 14.93
N GLU A 40 -15.60 -3.34 15.04
CA GLU A 40 -15.68 -4.04 16.32
C GLU A 40 -14.32 -4.08 17.04
N ASN A 41 -13.22 -4.16 16.30
CA ASN A 41 -11.89 -4.32 16.85
C ASN A 41 -11.04 -3.04 16.86
N ALA A 42 -11.50 -1.95 16.25
CA ALA A 42 -10.72 -0.71 16.14
C ALA A 42 -10.11 -0.22 17.47
N PRO A 43 -10.80 -0.27 18.63
CA PRO A 43 -10.22 0.16 19.92
C PRO A 43 -9.09 -0.74 20.44
N ARG A 44 -9.02 -1.99 19.95
CA ARG A 44 -8.02 -3.00 20.38
C ARG A 44 -7.13 -3.44 19.23
N TRP A 45 -7.17 -2.71 18.11
CA TRP A 45 -6.50 -3.12 16.87
C TRP A 45 -4.98 -3.26 17.06
N ASP A 46 -4.38 -2.35 17.81
CA ASP A 46 -2.95 -2.37 18.07
C ASP A 46 -2.52 -3.57 18.91
N GLU A 47 -3.37 -4.04 19.86
CA GLU A 47 -3.13 -5.26 20.61
C GLU A 47 -3.20 -6.50 19.71
N LEU A 48 -4.19 -6.59 18.81
CA LEU A 48 -4.35 -7.72 17.89
C LEU A 48 -3.17 -7.83 16.92
N ARG A 49 -2.65 -6.70 16.46
CA ARG A 49 -1.53 -6.66 15.52
C ARG A 49 -0.23 -7.17 16.14
N GLN A 50 -0.02 -6.93 17.43
CA GLN A 50 1.19 -7.36 18.16
C GLN A 50 1.29 -8.89 18.35
N LEU A 51 0.19 -9.63 18.11
CA LEU A 51 0.18 -11.09 18.28
C LEU A 51 1.03 -11.83 17.24
N TYR A 52 1.38 -11.20 16.13
CA TYR A 52 1.99 -11.89 15.00
C TYR A 52 3.52 -11.73 14.94
N VAL A 53 4.03 -10.51 15.13
CA VAL A 53 5.47 -10.19 15.10
C VAL A 53 5.74 -9.03 16.06
N PRO A 54 6.90 -8.97 16.73
CA PRO A 54 7.28 -7.81 17.52
C PRO A 54 7.26 -6.53 16.70
N GLU A 55 6.28 -5.67 16.97
CA GLU A 55 6.02 -4.45 16.18
C GLU A 55 7.23 -3.51 16.18
N SER A 56 8.01 -3.49 17.26
CA SER A 56 9.23 -2.67 17.37
C SER A 56 10.28 -2.97 16.31
N GLU A 57 10.40 -4.24 15.86
CA GLU A 57 11.34 -4.62 14.80
C GLU A 57 10.87 -4.13 13.44
N VAL A 58 9.57 -4.26 13.17
CA VAL A 58 8.94 -3.75 11.94
C VAL A 58 9.09 -2.23 11.86
N GLU A 59 8.81 -1.53 12.97
CA GLU A 59 8.93 -0.07 13.06
C GLU A 59 10.37 0.40 12.86
N LEU A 60 11.34 -0.30 13.44
CA LEU A 60 12.75 0.02 13.25
C LEU A 60 13.19 -0.15 11.79
N ALA A 61 12.80 -1.26 11.16
CA ALA A 61 13.09 -1.53 9.76
C ALA A 61 12.43 -0.48 8.84
N LEU A 62 11.18 -0.09 9.14
CA LEU A 62 10.45 0.92 8.38
C LEU A 62 11.11 2.30 8.49
N LYS A 63 11.48 2.74 9.70
CA LYS A 63 12.24 3.98 9.92
C LYS A 63 13.59 3.95 9.19
N GLY A 64 14.29 2.83 9.26
CA GLY A 64 15.57 2.62 8.58
C GLY A 64 15.48 2.83 7.07
N LEU A 65 14.39 2.41 6.44
CA LEU A 65 14.19 2.56 5.00
C LEU A 65 14.13 4.04 4.55
N PHE A 66 13.64 4.93 5.40
CA PHE A 66 13.49 6.35 5.10
C PHE A 66 14.55 7.26 5.74
N SER A 67 15.49 6.68 6.51
CA SER A 67 16.43 7.44 7.36
C SER A 67 17.41 8.33 6.59
N ASP A 68 17.74 7.99 5.34
CA ASP A 68 18.65 8.74 4.47
C ASP A 68 17.91 9.70 3.50
N MET A 69 16.60 9.91 3.71
CA MET A 69 15.77 10.77 2.91
C MET A 69 15.27 11.99 3.69
N HIS A 70 15.15 13.11 3.00
CA HIS A 70 14.34 14.22 3.48
C HIS A 70 12.90 14.04 2.97
N VAL A 71 11.97 13.67 3.85
CA VAL A 71 10.58 13.38 3.51
C VAL A 71 9.72 14.60 3.84
N ASN A 72 9.29 15.36 2.83
CA ASN A 72 8.34 16.45 3.01
C ASN A 72 6.91 15.93 3.07
N ASP A 73 6.51 15.11 2.09
CA ASP A 73 5.15 14.59 1.95
C ASP A 73 5.17 13.07 2.09
N PHE A 74 4.54 12.57 3.16
CA PHE A 74 4.40 11.15 3.47
C PHE A 74 2.95 10.70 3.34
N LEU A 75 2.71 9.57 2.70
CA LEU A 75 1.39 8.93 2.60
C LEU A 75 1.40 7.56 3.25
N ASP A 76 0.44 7.30 4.14
CA ASP A 76 0.18 5.98 4.73
C ASP A 76 -1.14 5.43 4.19
N ILE A 77 -1.05 4.36 3.39
CA ILE A 77 -2.19 3.72 2.71
C ILE A 77 -2.72 2.58 3.59
N GLY A 78 -4.01 2.63 3.94
CA GLY A 78 -4.60 1.74 4.93
C GLY A 78 -4.10 2.07 6.34
N THR A 79 -4.12 3.36 6.69
CA THR A 79 -3.50 3.89 7.92
C THR A 79 -4.07 3.32 9.22
N GLY A 80 -5.25 2.70 9.18
CA GLY A 80 -5.91 2.11 10.35
C GLY A 80 -6.03 3.10 11.49
N THR A 81 -5.44 2.78 12.64
CA THR A 81 -5.40 3.60 13.86
C THR A 81 -4.37 4.73 13.82
N GLY A 82 -3.66 4.93 12.68
CA GLY A 82 -2.69 6.01 12.49
C GLY A 82 -1.29 5.71 13.05
N ARG A 83 -0.99 4.46 13.38
CA ARG A 83 0.27 4.08 14.04
C ARG A 83 1.52 4.45 13.23
N ILE A 84 1.52 4.20 11.93
CA ILE A 84 2.70 4.52 11.09
C ILE A 84 2.86 6.03 10.91
N LEU A 85 1.76 6.79 10.80
CA LEU A 85 1.84 8.25 10.80
C LEU A 85 2.44 8.78 12.11
N ASP A 86 1.99 8.24 13.24
CA ASP A 86 2.50 8.60 14.56
C ASP A 86 4.00 8.30 14.69
N LEU A 87 4.42 7.14 14.21
CA LEU A 87 5.82 6.70 14.18
C LEU A 87 6.71 7.62 13.35
N MET A 88 6.19 8.12 12.23
CA MET A 88 6.93 8.92 11.26
C MET A 88 6.85 10.42 11.51
N ALA A 89 5.96 10.88 12.40
CA ALA A 89 5.64 12.30 12.59
C ALA A 89 6.88 13.20 12.80
N ASP A 90 7.85 12.76 13.60
CA ASP A 90 9.07 13.50 13.88
C ASP A 90 10.10 13.49 12.72
N HIS A 91 9.87 12.67 11.69
CA HIS A 91 10.78 12.45 10.56
C HIS A 91 10.27 13.03 9.23
N ILE A 92 9.06 13.61 9.22
CA ILE A 92 8.39 14.11 8.03
C ILE A 92 7.89 15.54 8.23
N ALA A 93 7.81 16.33 7.17
CA ALA A 93 7.23 17.65 7.28
C ALA A 93 5.68 17.61 7.28
N ARG A 94 5.08 16.66 6.55
CA ARG A 94 3.62 16.49 6.47
C ARG A 94 3.26 15.03 6.22
N GLY A 95 2.35 14.48 7.03
CA GLY A 95 1.82 13.11 6.89
C GLY A 95 0.33 13.10 6.54
N VAL A 96 -0.07 12.23 5.62
CA VAL A 96 -1.47 11.97 5.29
C VAL A 96 -1.72 10.47 5.34
N GLY A 97 -2.71 10.03 6.12
CA GLY A 97 -3.18 8.65 6.11
C GLY A 97 -4.54 8.52 5.44
N ILE A 98 -4.73 7.45 4.69
CA ILE A 98 -6.05 7.11 4.15
C ILE A 98 -6.48 5.74 4.64
N ASP A 99 -7.77 5.61 4.92
CA ASP A 99 -8.41 4.33 5.22
C ASP A 99 -9.87 4.35 4.77
N LEU A 100 -10.40 3.18 4.45
CA LEU A 100 -11.80 3.01 4.08
C LEU A 100 -12.70 2.90 5.33
N SER A 101 -12.14 2.51 6.48
CA SER A 101 -12.86 2.35 7.74
C SER A 101 -12.97 3.66 8.51
N ARG A 102 -14.20 4.19 8.62
CA ARG A 102 -14.47 5.39 9.42
C ARG A 102 -14.20 5.17 10.91
N ALA A 103 -14.41 3.94 11.40
CA ALA A 103 -14.14 3.58 12.79
C ALA A 103 -12.64 3.64 13.09
N MET A 104 -11.79 3.05 12.23
CA MET A 104 -10.33 3.16 12.34
C MET A 104 -9.88 4.63 12.31
N LEU A 105 -10.39 5.42 11.37
CA LEU A 105 -10.06 6.84 11.28
C LEU A 105 -10.50 7.67 12.49
N ALA A 106 -11.56 7.27 13.20
CA ALA A 106 -11.95 7.92 14.45
C ALA A 106 -10.90 7.68 15.53
N VAL A 107 -10.41 6.46 15.68
CA VAL A 107 -9.30 6.12 16.60
C VAL A 107 -8.02 6.84 16.19
N ALA A 108 -7.67 6.82 14.90
CA ALA A 108 -6.48 7.50 14.38
C ALA A 108 -6.47 9.01 14.72
N ARG A 109 -7.62 9.68 14.61
CA ARG A 109 -7.71 11.10 14.98
C ARG A 109 -7.43 11.35 16.45
N VAL A 110 -7.83 10.44 17.33
CA VAL A 110 -7.52 10.54 18.77
C VAL A 110 -6.03 10.31 19.00
N ASN A 111 -5.46 9.27 18.40
CA ASN A 111 -4.05 8.93 18.56
C ASN A 111 -3.12 10.04 18.06
N LEU A 112 -3.48 10.74 16.98
CA LEU A 112 -2.70 11.82 16.39
C LEU A 112 -2.90 13.20 17.09
N GLN A 113 -3.74 13.30 18.13
CA GLN A 113 -3.91 14.55 18.90
C GLN A 113 -2.74 14.86 19.83
N ARG A 114 -1.76 13.95 19.97
CA ARG A 114 -0.58 14.18 20.80
C ARG A 114 0.30 15.31 20.26
N PRO A 115 1.02 16.05 21.12
CA PRO A 115 2.07 16.95 20.69
C PRO A 115 3.11 16.18 19.86
N GLY A 116 3.55 16.67 18.75
CA GLY A 116 4.51 16.00 17.85
C GLY A 116 3.88 15.30 16.65
N ALA A 117 2.55 15.08 16.62
CA ALA A 117 1.86 14.53 15.45
C ALA A 117 0.92 15.55 14.76
N SER A 118 1.04 16.83 15.07
CA SER A 118 0.20 17.91 14.52
C SER A 118 0.39 18.13 13.02
N ASN A 119 1.48 17.64 12.44
CA ASN A 119 1.78 17.65 11.01
C ASN A 119 1.13 16.46 10.27
N CYS A 120 0.41 15.58 10.98
CA CYS A 120 -0.26 14.41 10.43
C CYS A 120 -1.79 14.59 10.40
N GLN A 121 -2.42 14.07 9.35
CA GLN A 121 -3.87 14.06 9.22
C GLN A 121 -4.36 12.77 8.57
N VAL A 122 -5.61 12.36 8.87
CA VAL A 122 -6.21 11.18 8.28
C VAL A 122 -7.48 11.53 7.52
N ARG A 123 -7.71 10.84 6.39
CA ARG A 123 -8.84 11.05 5.49
C ARG A 123 -9.48 9.72 5.11
N HIS A 124 -10.79 9.74 4.89
CA HIS A 124 -11.47 8.62 4.25
C HIS A 124 -11.04 8.54 2.77
N GLY A 125 -10.60 7.37 2.33
CA GLY A 125 -10.15 7.14 0.95
C GLY A 125 -10.04 5.68 0.60
N ASP A 126 -10.20 5.39 -0.69
CA ASP A 126 -10.05 4.06 -1.27
C ASP A 126 -8.63 3.92 -1.81
N MET A 127 -7.92 2.86 -1.42
CA MET A 127 -6.56 2.56 -1.87
C MET A 127 -6.45 2.26 -3.37
N TYR A 128 -7.56 1.88 -4.03
CA TYR A 128 -7.59 1.64 -5.47
C TYR A 128 -7.75 2.91 -6.31
N LYS A 129 -8.25 4.00 -5.70
CA LYS A 129 -8.46 5.29 -6.36
C LYS A 129 -8.30 6.42 -5.35
N MET A 130 -7.07 6.81 -5.12
CA MET A 130 -6.74 7.81 -4.12
C MET A 130 -6.99 9.24 -4.61
N PRO A 131 -7.56 10.13 -3.76
CA PRO A 131 -7.89 11.51 -4.14
C PRO A 131 -6.66 12.43 -4.10
N PHE A 132 -5.55 11.97 -4.69
CA PHE A 132 -4.28 12.71 -4.75
C PHE A 132 -3.81 12.84 -6.19
N ALA A 133 -3.12 13.94 -6.48
CA ALA A 133 -2.48 14.15 -7.77
C ALA A 133 -1.32 13.14 -7.98
N THR A 134 -0.98 12.87 -9.22
CA THR A 134 0.21 12.09 -9.57
C THR A 134 1.47 12.78 -9.04
N LYS A 135 2.43 12.00 -8.53
CA LYS A 135 3.73 12.50 -8.05
C LYS A 135 3.59 13.51 -6.89
N SER A 136 2.74 13.20 -5.90
CA SER A 136 2.44 14.08 -4.75
C SER A 136 3.29 13.81 -3.51
N PHE A 137 3.83 12.61 -3.37
CA PHE A 137 4.48 12.16 -2.13
C PHE A 137 5.94 11.75 -2.37
N ASP A 138 6.81 12.06 -1.41
CA ASP A 138 8.21 11.66 -1.41
C ASP A 138 8.38 10.23 -0.92
N ALA A 139 7.53 9.84 0.04
CA ALA A 139 7.52 8.51 0.62
C ALA A 139 6.09 8.01 0.84
N VAL A 140 5.91 6.69 0.72
CA VAL A 140 4.63 5.99 0.88
C VAL A 140 4.84 4.77 1.77
N SER A 141 3.89 4.49 2.68
CA SER A 141 3.80 3.21 3.39
C SER A 141 2.51 2.47 3.03
N ILE A 142 2.60 1.16 2.95
CA ILE A 142 1.49 0.21 2.91
C ILE A 142 1.83 -0.84 3.97
N HIS A 143 1.19 -0.74 5.14
CA HIS A 143 1.55 -1.55 6.29
C HIS A 143 0.39 -2.43 6.74
N MET A 144 0.54 -3.75 6.61
CA MET A 144 -0.44 -4.76 7.04
C MET A 144 -1.85 -4.54 6.49
N VAL A 145 -1.95 -4.25 5.20
CA VAL A 145 -3.23 -3.95 4.53
C VAL A 145 -3.43 -4.65 3.19
N LEU A 146 -2.36 -5.03 2.48
CA LEU A 146 -2.50 -5.67 1.16
C LEU A 146 -3.19 -7.03 1.23
N HIS A 147 -3.04 -7.76 2.33
CA HIS A 147 -3.72 -9.04 2.52
C HIS A 147 -5.26 -8.91 2.60
N TYR A 148 -5.80 -7.71 2.81
CA TYR A 148 -7.24 -7.41 2.67
C TYR A 148 -7.65 -7.04 1.24
N SER A 149 -6.69 -6.87 0.34
CA SER A 149 -6.94 -6.46 -1.04
C SER A 149 -7.40 -7.63 -1.92
N ASP A 150 -8.44 -7.40 -2.73
CA ASP A 150 -8.82 -8.32 -3.81
C ASP A 150 -7.83 -8.25 -5.00
N ASP A 151 -7.20 -7.08 -5.21
CA ASP A 151 -6.26 -6.82 -6.31
C ASP A 151 -5.06 -5.98 -5.83
N PRO A 152 -4.07 -6.59 -5.16
CA PRO A 152 -2.87 -5.91 -4.68
C PRO A 152 -2.08 -5.21 -5.78
N ALA A 153 -2.04 -5.78 -6.99
CA ALA A 153 -1.33 -5.18 -8.11
C ALA A 153 -1.88 -3.80 -8.47
N SER A 154 -3.22 -3.65 -8.49
CA SER A 154 -3.86 -2.36 -8.73
C SER A 154 -3.59 -1.34 -7.61
N VAL A 155 -3.50 -1.78 -6.36
CA VAL A 155 -3.11 -0.91 -5.23
C VAL A 155 -1.69 -0.40 -5.42
N LEU A 156 -0.75 -1.27 -5.80
CA LEU A 156 0.65 -0.89 -6.03
C LEU A 156 0.81 0.05 -7.23
N VAL A 157 0.03 -0.14 -8.30
CA VAL A 157 -0.01 0.80 -9.44
C VAL A 157 -0.48 2.19 -9.00
N GLU A 158 -1.53 2.26 -8.19
CA GLU A 158 -2.05 3.52 -7.69
C GLU A 158 -1.10 4.18 -6.68
N ALA A 159 -0.44 3.41 -5.82
CA ALA A 159 0.63 3.88 -4.93
C ALA A 159 1.83 4.42 -5.74
N GLY A 160 2.25 3.70 -6.78
CA GLY A 160 3.27 4.17 -7.71
C GLY A 160 2.89 5.45 -8.43
N ARG A 161 1.62 5.65 -8.78
CA ARG A 161 1.14 6.88 -9.42
C ARG A 161 1.36 8.10 -8.53
N VAL A 162 1.04 8.01 -7.25
CA VAL A 162 1.14 9.14 -6.31
C VAL A 162 2.56 9.39 -5.81
N LEU A 163 3.44 8.39 -5.85
CA LEU A 163 4.83 8.50 -5.46
C LEU A 163 5.60 9.35 -6.48
N ARG A 164 6.48 10.24 -6.05
CA ARG A 164 7.36 11.04 -6.91
C ARG A 164 8.44 10.18 -7.56
N PRO A 165 8.97 10.55 -8.75
CA PRO A 165 10.19 9.94 -9.28
C PRO A 165 11.33 10.00 -8.27
N GLY A 166 12.02 8.87 -8.05
CA GLY A 166 13.04 8.74 -7.01
C GLY A 166 12.51 8.57 -5.59
N GLY A 167 11.20 8.72 -5.39
CA GLY A 167 10.56 8.47 -4.09
C GLY A 167 10.60 7.00 -3.68
N ARG A 168 10.50 6.74 -2.39
CA ARG A 168 10.52 5.38 -1.81
C ARG A 168 9.17 4.96 -1.25
N MET A 169 8.91 3.67 -1.30
CA MET A 169 7.75 3.06 -0.67
C MET A 169 8.17 1.87 0.19
N ALA A 170 7.63 1.79 1.39
CA ALA A 170 7.66 0.60 2.23
C ALA A 170 6.36 -0.18 2.06
N VAL A 171 6.48 -1.46 1.72
CA VAL A 171 5.36 -2.40 1.77
C VAL A 171 5.68 -3.43 2.83
N VAL A 172 4.82 -3.56 3.83
CA VAL A 172 4.96 -4.51 4.93
C VAL A 172 3.73 -5.40 4.95
N ASP A 173 3.94 -6.70 4.81
CA ASP A 173 2.85 -7.67 4.89
C ASP A 173 3.39 -9.07 5.20
N PHE A 174 2.50 -10.04 5.38
CA PHE A 174 2.86 -11.42 5.66
C PHE A 174 3.55 -12.10 4.47
N GLU A 175 4.58 -12.89 4.77
CA GLU A 175 5.03 -13.90 3.84
C GLU A 175 3.93 -14.95 3.62
N ARG A 176 3.95 -15.63 2.48
CA ARG A 176 2.99 -16.69 2.15
C ARG A 176 2.94 -17.76 3.24
N HIS A 177 1.73 -18.04 3.73
CA HIS A 177 1.44 -19.04 4.76
C HIS A 177 0.11 -19.75 4.48
N ASP A 178 -0.23 -20.77 5.29
CA ASP A 178 -1.40 -21.62 5.10
C ASP A 178 -2.40 -21.55 6.30
N LEU A 179 -2.37 -20.49 7.10
CA LEU A 179 -3.26 -20.29 8.26
C LEU A 179 -4.67 -19.86 7.80
N GLU A 180 -5.49 -20.83 7.39
CA GLU A 180 -6.82 -20.57 6.80
C GLU A 180 -7.79 -19.88 7.75
N PHE A 181 -7.64 -20.02 9.08
CA PHE A 181 -8.52 -19.33 10.04
C PHE A 181 -8.48 -17.80 9.90
N LEU A 182 -7.38 -17.23 9.39
CA LEU A 182 -7.28 -15.79 9.14
C LEU A 182 -8.26 -15.29 8.07
N ARG A 183 -8.69 -16.17 7.15
CA ARG A 183 -9.73 -15.83 6.18
C ARG A 183 -11.11 -15.73 6.82
N THR A 184 -11.40 -16.61 7.77
CA THR A 184 -12.73 -16.75 8.38
C THR A 184 -12.92 -15.82 9.57
N GLU A 185 -11.87 -15.60 10.37
CA GLU A 185 -11.95 -14.85 11.62
C GLU A 185 -11.43 -13.42 11.49
N HIS A 186 -10.47 -13.18 10.57
CA HIS A 186 -9.82 -11.88 10.40
C HIS A 186 -10.04 -11.23 9.04
N ALA A 187 -10.92 -11.78 8.20
CA ALA A 187 -11.28 -11.28 6.87
C ALA A 187 -10.12 -11.15 5.88
N HIS A 188 -9.02 -11.91 6.06
CA HIS A 188 -7.94 -11.92 5.10
C HIS A 188 -8.41 -12.43 3.74
N ARG A 189 -8.07 -11.73 2.66
CA ARG A 189 -8.31 -12.17 1.28
C ARG A 189 -7.20 -13.07 0.79
N ARG A 190 -5.99 -12.77 1.24
CA ARG A 190 -4.76 -13.46 0.87
C ARG A 190 -4.04 -13.90 2.13
N LEU A 191 -3.44 -15.08 2.07
CA LEU A 191 -2.61 -15.63 3.12
C LEU A 191 -1.13 -15.31 2.83
N GLY A 192 -0.82 -14.01 2.88
CA GLY A 192 0.51 -13.48 2.60
C GLY A 192 0.91 -13.54 1.13
N PHE A 193 2.16 -13.19 0.87
CA PHE A 193 2.70 -12.95 -0.47
C PHE A 193 4.08 -13.60 -0.62
N THR A 194 4.38 -14.10 -1.82
CA THR A 194 5.74 -14.53 -2.18
C THR A 194 6.57 -13.35 -2.65
N ASP A 195 7.88 -13.39 -2.44
CA ASP A 195 8.79 -12.34 -2.92
C ASP A 195 8.75 -12.20 -4.45
N SER A 196 8.63 -13.30 -5.18
CA SER A 196 8.52 -13.30 -6.64
C SER A 196 7.26 -12.59 -7.13
N GLU A 197 6.10 -12.89 -6.53
CA GLU A 197 4.81 -12.26 -6.86
C GLU A 197 4.86 -10.74 -6.61
N MET A 198 5.41 -10.33 -5.47
CA MET A 198 5.55 -8.92 -5.11
C MET A 198 6.48 -8.18 -6.08
N ARG A 199 7.63 -8.75 -6.44
CA ARG A 199 8.56 -8.14 -7.42
C ARG A 199 7.93 -7.97 -8.79
N ASP A 200 7.15 -8.93 -9.26
CA ASP A 200 6.44 -8.84 -10.53
C ASP A 200 5.41 -7.69 -10.53
N TRP A 201 4.67 -7.52 -9.43
CA TRP A 201 3.73 -6.42 -9.28
C TRP A 201 4.41 -5.07 -9.14
N PHE A 202 5.51 -4.97 -8.40
CA PHE A 202 6.31 -3.74 -8.32
C PHE A 202 6.79 -3.32 -9.71
N LYS A 203 7.34 -4.25 -10.47
CA LYS A 203 7.76 -3.99 -11.84
C LYS A 203 6.61 -3.51 -12.73
N GLY A 204 5.44 -4.14 -12.61
CA GLY A 204 4.22 -3.74 -13.32
C GLY A 204 3.73 -2.33 -12.94
N ALA A 205 4.05 -1.87 -11.73
CA ALA A 205 3.72 -0.53 -11.23
C ALA A 205 4.81 0.53 -11.52
N GLY A 206 5.90 0.17 -12.23
CA GLY A 206 7.04 1.07 -12.49
C GLY A 206 7.90 1.32 -11.25
N LEU A 207 7.93 0.34 -10.35
CA LEU A 207 8.67 0.36 -9.09
C LEU A 207 9.79 -0.69 -9.14
N GLU A 208 10.91 -0.41 -8.48
CA GLU A 208 12.04 -1.31 -8.33
C GLU A 208 12.21 -1.70 -6.85
N CYS A 209 12.25 -2.99 -6.56
CA CYS A 209 12.47 -3.49 -5.21
C CYS A 209 13.98 -3.46 -4.90
N GLU A 210 14.38 -2.56 -4.01
CA GLU A 210 15.79 -2.36 -3.63
C GLU A 210 16.19 -3.28 -2.48
N THR A 211 15.26 -3.58 -1.56
CA THR A 211 15.53 -4.43 -0.39
C THR A 211 14.30 -5.23 0.00
N SER A 212 14.53 -6.37 0.65
CA SER A 212 13.48 -7.09 1.38
C SER A 212 14.06 -7.62 2.70
N VAL A 213 13.36 -7.35 3.79
CA VAL A 213 13.75 -7.76 5.15
C VAL A 213 12.67 -8.69 5.68
N ARG A 214 13.08 -9.88 6.12
CA ARG A 214 12.20 -10.86 6.74
C ARG A 214 12.30 -10.74 8.25
N LEU A 215 11.17 -10.65 8.91
CA LEU A 215 11.04 -10.56 10.36
C LEU A 215 10.24 -11.78 10.82
N GLU A 216 10.93 -12.71 11.45
CA GLU A 216 10.33 -13.98 11.86
C GLU A 216 9.58 -13.81 13.18
N GLY A 217 8.31 -14.19 13.20
CA GLY A 217 7.50 -14.34 14.41
C GLY A 217 7.32 -15.83 14.77
N GLU A 218 6.49 -16.10 15.77
CA GLU A 218 6.26 -17.49 16.23
C GLU A 218 5.51 -18.32 15.19
N GLU A 219 4.45 -17.77 14.57
CA GLU A 219 3.62 -18.48 13.60
C GLU A 219 3.66 -17.86 12.20
N LEU A 220 3.97 -16.57 12.12
CA LEU A 220 3.97 -15.81 10.88
C LEU A 220 5.27 -15.05 10.69
N THR A 221 5.72 -14.98 9.45
CA THR A 221 6.83 -14.11 9.04
C THR A 221 6.24 -12.86 8.38
N VAL A 222 6.70 -11.69 8.80
CA VAL A 222 6.42 -10.42 8.14
C VAL A 222 7.58 -10.05 7.23
N VAL A 223 7.29 -9.58 6.03
CA VAL A 223 8.29 -9.09 5.10
C VAL A 223 8.10 -7.60 4.87
N LEU A 224 9.19 -6.85 4.97
CA LEU A 224 9.25 -5.47 4.53
C LEU A 224 9.96 -5.41 3.18
N TRP A 225 9.26 -4.95 2.15
CA TRP A 225 9.84 -4.63 0.84
C TRP A 225 10.05 -3.13 0.74
N GLY A 226 11.31 -2.72 0.57
CA GLY A 226 11.69 -1.36 0.24
C GLY A 226 11.77 -1.20 -1.26
N VAL A 227 10.94 -0.33 -1.83
CA VAL A 227 10.87 -0.10 -3.26
C VAL A 227 11.07 1.36 -3.61
N ARG A 228 11.62 1.62 -4.79
CA ARG A 228 11.84 2.96 -5.32
C ARG A 228 11.09 3.13 -6.64
N ARG A 229 10.52 4.30 -6.85
CA ARG A 229 10.05 4.70 -8.17
C ARG A 229 11.22 5.16 -9.03
N SER A 230 11.34 4.58 -10.23
CA SER A 230 12.38 4.99 -11.18
C SER A 230 12.30 6.48 -11.49
N MET A 231 13.46 7.10 -11.74
CA MET A 231 13.52 8.49 -12.21
C MET A 231 12.90 8.55 -13.61
N ASP A 232 12.12 9.58 -13.89
CA ASP A 232 11.60 9.80 -15.24
C ASP A 232 12.79 9.98 -16.21
N THR A 233 13.00 9.05 -17.11
CA THR A 233 14.08 9.10 -18.13
C THR A 233 13.83 10.10 -19.26
N ALA A 234 12.82 10.93 -19.17
CA ALA A 234 12.45 11.93 -20.17
C ALA A 234 13.34 13.19 -20.08
N HIS A 235 14.67 13.09 -20.29
CA HIS A 235 15.53 14.23 -20.70
C HIS A 235 16.92 13.81 -21.14
N ARG A 236 17.07 12.67 -21.83
CA ARG A 236 18.34 12.36 -22.52
C ARG A 236 18.16 12.06 -24.01
N GLN A 237 17.33 12.81 -24.69
CA GLN A 237 17.51 13.01 -26.11
C GLN A 237 18.12 14.40 -26.29
N GLY A 238 19.45 14.43 -26.14
CA GLY A 238 20.28 15.57 -26.47
C GLY A 238 20.08 15.92 -27.94
N LEU A 239 19.80 17.15 -28.20
CA LEU A 239 19.86 17.77 -29.52
C LEU A 239 21.18 17.40 -30.17
N PRO A 240 21.21 16.97 -31.44
CA PRO A 240 22.45 16.86 -32.18
C PRO A 240 23.00 18.27 -32.42
N PHE A 241 24.19 18.52 -31.92
CA PHE A 241 24.96 19.71 -32.28
C PHE A 241 25.26 19.64 -33.79
N SER A 242 24.53 20.40 -34.58
CA SER A 242 24.88 20.70 -35.94
C SER A 242 26.09 21.66 -35.92
N ARG A 243 27.29 21.14 -36.13
CA ARG A 243 28.42 21.95 -36.56
C ARG A 243 28.25 22.17 -38.07
N GLU A 244 27.71 23.29 -38.45
CA GLU A 244 27.98 23.82 -39.78
C GLU A 244 29.30 24.55 -39.76
N ALA A 245 30.23 24.02 -40.53
CA ALA A 245 31.50 24.65 -40.86
C ALA A 245 31.25 25.81 -41.79
N GLN A 246 31.79 26.96 -41.46
CA GLN A 246 32.00 28.03 -42.42
C GLN A 246 33.35 27.82 -43.11
N ALA A 247 33.28 27.70 -44.44
CA ALA A 247 34.41 27.97 -45.32
C ALA A 247 34.49 29.48 -45.60
#